data_2a06ea8b8df6e4f5b84e862939d13361
#
_entry.id   2a06ea8b8df6e4f5b84e862939d13361
#
_cell.length_a   1.000
_cell.length_b   1.000
_cell.length_c   1.000
_cell.angle_alpha   90.00
_cell.angle_beta   90.00
_cell.angle_gamma   90.00
#
_symmetry.space_group_name_H-M   'P 1'
#
loop_
_entity.id
_entity.type
_entity.pdbx_description
1 polymer ?
#
loop_
_entity_poly.entity_id
_entity_poly.type
_entity_poly.pdbx_seq_one_letter_code
_entity_poly.pdbx_strand_id
1 'polypeptide(L)'
;MKPKVLILEGFGINCERETEYGFFLAGAKPERVHLTQLIKKQKKLKDYQILVFPGGFSFGDDISAGKVMALKIKTHLEGSLSDFVKRGGLVLGICNGFQVLVKMGLLPDFNKNEQEVSLTFNQSGRFEDRWVYLKVNPSSSCVWTKSIRSLYLPVRHGEGRFVCRDEAVRKRLVSQNQIVLQYVDEKGKPAGYPWNPNGSE
;
A
#
# COMPACT_ATOMS: atom_id res chain seq x y z
N MET A 1 -14.23 -22.03 -0.44
CA MET A 1 -14.46 -21.24 0.82
C MET A 1 -14.21 -19.77 0.50
N LYS A 2 -15.07 -18.83 0.96
CA LYS A 2 -14.85 -17.39 0.74
C LYS A 2 -13.72 -16.89 1.66
N PRO A 3 -12.72 -16.15 1.15
CA PRO A 3 -11.64 -15.65 1.99
C PRO A 3 -12.15 -14.63 3.00
N LYS A 4 -11.64 -14.70 4.24
CA LYS A 4 -11.88 -13.69 5.27
C LYS A 4 -10.88 -12.56 5.10
N VAL A 5 -11.36 -11.34 5.04
CA VAL A 5 -10.57 -10.13 4.84
C VAL A 5 -10.68 -9.25 6.07
N LEU A 6 -9.54 -8.91 6.66
CA LEU A 6 -9.47 -7.91 7.69
C LEU A 6 -9.20 -6.55 7.04
N ILE A 7 -10.15 -5.64 7.17
CA ILE A 7 -9.98 -4.23 6.79
C ILE A 7 -9.59 -3.46 8.05
N LEU A 8 -8.37 -2.91 8.05
CA LEU A 8 -7.89 -2.18 9.22
C LEU A 8 -8.68 -0.87 9.37
N GLU A 9 -9.19 -0.66 10.57
CA GLU A 9 -9.86 0.56 10.99
C GLU A 9 -9.05 1.24 12.08
N GLY A 10 -9.04 2.58 12.12
CA GLY A 10 -8.29 3.31 13.13
C GLY A 10 -8.29 4.81 12.93
N PHE A 11 -7.57 5.49 13.78
CA PHE A 11 -7.53 6.94 13.87
C PHE A 11 -7.14 7.62 12.56
N GLY A 12 -8.08 8.32 11.92
CA GLY A 12 -7.89 9.03 10.67
C GLY A 12 -7.95 8.16 9.40
N ILE A 13 -8.14 6.84 9.50
CA ILE A 13 -8.54 6.00 8.38
C ILE A 13 -10.00 6.33 8.07
N ASN A 14 -10.34 6.56 6.79
CA ASN A 14 -11.69 6.97 6.40
C ASN A 14 -12.22 6.30 5.12
N CYS A 15 -11.44 5.40 4.50
CA CYS A 15 -11.84 4.63 3.32
C CYS A 15 -12.10 3.13 3.64
N GLU A 16 -12.35 2.79 4.90
CA GLU A 16 -12.56 1.40 5.32
C GLU A 16 -13.89 0.84 4.81
N ARG A 17 -14.94 1.67 4.70
CA ARG A 17 -16.27 1.24 4.23
C ARG A 17 -16.28 0.93 2.74
N GLU A 18 -15.69 1.80 1.94
CA GLU A 18 -15.54 1.60 0.49
C GLU A 18 -14.68 0.37 0.20
N THR A 19 -13.61 0.19 0.98
CA THR A 19 -12.73 -0.97 0.89
C THR A 19 -13.48 -2.27 1.25
N GLU A 20 -14.25 -2.26 2.35
CA GLU A 20 -15.12 -3.37 2.76
C GLU A 20 -16.10 -3.73 1.65
N TYR A 21 -16.77 -2.73 1.09
CA TYR A 21 -17.74 -2.93 0.02
C TYR A 21 -17.10 -3.52 -1.24
N GLY A 22 -15.92 -3.04 -1.63
CA GLY A 22 -15.17 -3.59 -2.76
C GLY A 22 -14.85 -5.09 -2.58
N PHE A 23 -14.38 -5.50 -1.41
CA PHE A 23 -14.12 -6.90 -1.11
C PHE A 23 -15.41 -7.74 -1.01
N PHE A 24 -16.50 -7.16 -0.53
CA PHE A 24 -17.81 -7.83 -0.53
C PHE A 24 -18.28 -8.10 -1.96
N LEU A 25 -18.20 -7.12 -2.86
CA LEU A 25 -18.54 -7.28 -4.28
C LEU A 25 -17.67 -8.35 -4.96
N ALA A 26 -16.40 -8.44 -4.58
CA ALA A 26 -15.49 -9.50 -5.05
C ALA A 26 -15.79 -10.89 -4.47
N GLY A 27 -16.83 -11.02 -3.64
CA GLY A 27 -17.28 -12.30 -3.09
C GLY A 27 -16.54 -12.78 -1.84
N ALA A 28 -15.69 -11.94 -1.25
CA ALA A 28 -15.01 -12.23 0.01
C ALA A 28 -15.94 -12.06 1.25
N LYS A 29 -15.39 -12.32 2.44
CA LYS A 29 -16.01 -12.03 3.74
C LYS A 29 -15.18 -10.95 4.45
N PRO A 30 -15.37 -9.66 4.14
CA PRO A 30 -14.67 -8.59 4.80
C PRO A 30 -15.21 -8.34 6.21
N GLU A 31 -14.33 -7.90 7.09
CA GLU A 31 -14.62 -7.45 8.44
C GLU A 31 -13.74 -6.25 8.77
N ARG A 32 -14.34 -5.14 9.21
CA ARG A 32 -13.61 -3.99 9.71
C ARG A 32 -13.18 -4.25 11.15
N VAL A 33 -11.88 -4.11 11.39
CA VAL A 33 -11.27 -4.37 12.71
C VAL A 33 -10.44 -3.17 13.13
N HIS A 34 -10.83 -2.54 14.23
CA HIS A 34 -10.09 -1.41 14.76
C HIS A 34 -8.72 -1.86 15.30
N LEU A 35 -7.67 -1.07 15.03
CA LEU A 35 -6.29 -1.37 15.42
C LEU A 35 -6.18 -1.77 16.90
N THR A 36 -6.94 -1.11 17.79
CA THR A 36 -6.91 -1.43 19.23
C THR A 36 -7.41 -2.83 19.54
N GLN A 37 -8.31 -3.41 18.74
CA GLN A 37 -8.77 -4.79 18.93
C GLN A 37 -7.67 -5.80 18.60
N LEU A 38 -6.82 -5.50 17.61
CA LEU A 38 -5.65 -6.32 17.32
C LEU A 38 -4.60 -6.20 18.42
N ILE A 39 -4.30 -4.98 18.88
CA ILE A 39 -3.33 -4.72 19.96
C ILE A 39 -3.79 -5.39 21.26
N LYS A 40 -5.07 -5.32 21.61
CA LYS A 40 -5.66 -5.97 22.78
C LYS A 40 -5.89 -7.48 22.59
N LYS A 41 -5.50 -8.05 21.44
CA LYS A 41 -5.67 -9.48 21.10
C LYS A 41 -7.12 -9.97 21.08
N GLN A 42 -8.10 -9.06 20.99
CA GLN A 42 -9.53 -9.36 20.84
C GLN A 42 -9.84 -9.96 19.46
N LYS A 43 -9.06 -9.55 18.46
CA LYS A 43 -9.02 -10.12 17.10
C LYS A 43 -7.59 -10.58 16.80
N LYS A 44 -7.44 -11.60 15.96
CA LYS A 44 -6.13 -12.20 15.64
C LYS A 44 -5.94 -12.27 14.14
N LEU A 45 -4.79 -11.83 13.62
CA LEU A 45 -4.47 -11.88 12.18
C LEU A 45 -4.56 -13.30 11.61
N LYS A 46 -4.27 -14.32 12.42
CA LYS A 46 -4.31 -15.73 11.98
C LYS A 46 -5.70 -16.19 11.51
N ASP A 47 -6.78 -15.50 11.89
CA ASP A 47 -8.14 -15.87 11.54
C ASP A 47 -8.56 -15.37 10.14
N TYR A 48 -7.67 -14.62 9.45
CA TYR A 48 -7.90 -14.03 8.15
C TYR A 48 -6.89 -14.50 7.11
N GLN A 49 -7.23 -14.39 5.83
CA GLN A 49 -6.37 -14.68 4.69
C GLN A 49 -5.81 -13.42 4.04
N ILE A 50 -6.51 -12.31 4.20
CA ILE A 50 -6.16 -11.02 3.61
C ILE A 50 -6.19 -9.95 4.70
N LEU A 51 -5.16 -9.09 4.72
CA LEU A 51 -5.08 -7.88 5.55
C LEU A 51 -5.00 -6.67 4.63
N VAL A 52 -5.90 -5.71 4.85
CA VAL A 52 -5.97 -4.48 4.06
C VAL A 52 -5.75 -3.26 4.93
N PHE A 53 -4.85 -2.40 4.49
CA PHE A 53 -4.62 -1.06 5.00
C PHE A 53 -5.31 -0.08 4.07
N PRO A 54 -6.49 0.47 4.44
CA PRO A 54 -7.24 1.40 3.60
C PRO A 54 -6.57 2.77 3.49
N GLY A 55 -7.15 3.61 2.63
CA GLY A 55 -6.79 5.01 2.53
C GLY A 55 -7.34 5.86 3.67
N GLY A 56 -6.88 7.07 3.73
CA GLY A 56 -7.23 8.07 4.75
C GLY A 56 -6.05 8.95 5.11
N PHE A 57 -6.08 9.46 6.34
CA PHE A 57 -5.04 10.31 6.94
C PHE A 57 -4.77 9.81 8.36
N SER A 58 -4.16 8.62 8.46
CA SER A 58 -3.96 7.96 9.74
C SER A 58 -3.16 8.84 10.71
N PHE A 59 -3.74 9.09 11.89
CA PHE A 59 -3.22 10.01 12.91
C PHE A 59 -2.97 11.44 12.38
N GLY A 60 -3.80 11.92 11.42
CA GLY A 60 -3.66 13.25 10.84
C GLY A 60 -2.42 13.46 9.98
N ASP A 61 -1.73 12.37 9.60
CA ASP A 61 -0.44 12.40 8.92
C ASP A 61 0.65 13.21 9.68
N ASP A 62 0.52 13.25 11.01
CA ASP A 62 1.51 13.87 11.88
C ASP A 62 2.92 13.28 11.63
N ILE A 63 3.94 14.15 11.61
CA ILE A 63 5.34 13.84 11.30
C ILE A 63 5.53 13.57 9.79
N SER A 64 4.81 12.64 9.21
CA SER A 64 4.66 12.37 7.78
C SER A 64 3.57 11.33 7.56
N ALA A 65 3.02 11.28 6.34
CA ALA A 65 1.91 10.42 5.99
C ALA A 65 2.16 8.94 6.35
N GLY A 66 1.27 8.39 7.17
CA GLY A 66 1.32 7.00 7.65
C GLY A 66 2.37 6.69 8.72
N LYS A 67 3.21 7.64 9.16
CA LYS A 67 4.35 7.36 10.06
C LYS A 67 3.94 6.88 11.44
N VAL A 68 2.99 7.56 12.07
CA VAL A 68 2.54 7.22 13.44
C VAL A 68 1.85 5.85 13.45
N MET A 69 1.01 5.56 12.45
CA MET A 69 0.35 4.26 12.31
C MET A 69 1.38 3.15 12.13
N ALA A 70 2.36 3.36 11.24
CA ALA A 70 3.44 2.42 10.98
C ALA A 70 4.21 2.07 12.28
N LEU A 71 4.57 3.08 13.06
CA LEU A 71 5.26 2.89 14.33
C LEU A 71 4.42 2.08 15.33
N LYS A 72 3.13 2.41 15.48
CA LYS A 72 2.22 1.66 16.38
C LYS A 72 2.09 0.20 15.99
N ILE A 73 1.92 -0.08 14.70
CA ILE A 73 1.81 -1.46 14.22
C ILE A 73 3.13 -2.20 14.41
N LYS A 74 4.24 -1.58 14.09
CA LYS A 74 5.58 -2.16 14.27
C LYS A 74 5.82 -2.50 15.75
N THR A 75 5.50 -1.59 16.67
CA THR A 75 5.70 -1.80 18.10
C THR A 75 4.84 -2.92 18.68
N HIS A 76 3.59 -3.08 18.21
CA HIS A 76 2.63 -3.96 18.89
C HIS A 76 2.27 -5.23 18.11
N LEU A 77 2.45 -5.25 16.78
CA LEU A 77 1.93 -6.32 15.92
C LEU A 77 3.00 -6.94 15.01
N GLU A 78 4.27 -6.51 15.08
CA GLU A 78 5.33 -6.96 14.17
C GLU A 78 5.42 -8.48 14.07
N GLY A 79 5.50 -9.20 15.20
CA GLY A 79 5.55 -10.66 15.22
C GLY A 79 4.31 -11.30 14.57
N SER A 80 3.12 -10.84 14.94
CA SER A 80 1.87 -11.36 14.38
C SER A 80 1.74 -11.10 12.87
N LEU A 81 2.27 -9.97 12.41
CA LEU A 81 2.28 -9.62 10.98
C LEU A 81 3.31 -10.44 10.22
N SER A 82 4.48 -10.65 10.81
CA SER A 82 5.51 -11.55 10.27
C SER A 82 4.96 -12.96 10.07
N ASP A 83 4.33 -13.51 11.09
CA ASP A 83 3.70 -14.83 11.02
C ASP A 83 2.57 -14.88 9.97
N PHE A 84 1.80 -13.79 9.86
CA PHE A 84 0.74 -13.67 8.86
C PHE A 84 1.28 -13.76 7.44
N VAL A 85 2.34 -13.02 7.11
CA VAL A 85 2.96 -13.05 5.78
C VAL A 85 3.66 -14.37 5.51
N LYS A 86 4.43 -14.91 6.46
CA LYS A 86 5.16 -16.19 6.32
C LYS A 86 4.24 -17.37 6.01
N ARG A 87 3.02 -17.38 6.53
CA ARG A 87 2.03 -18.43 6.22
C ARG A 87 1.23 -18.19 4.92
N GLY A 88 1.63 -17.20 4.11
CA GLY A 88 0.99 -16.88 2.83
C GLY A 88 -0.21 -15.93 2.92
N GLY A 89 -0.37 -15.22 4.02
CA GLY A 89 -1.37 -14.15 4.14
C GLY A 89 -1.09 -13.02 3.16
N LEU A 90 -2.12 -12.54 2.47
CA LEU A 90 -2.01 -11.46 1.50
C LEU A 90 -2.17 -10.09 2.17
N VAL A 91 -1.33 -9.14 1.80
CA VAL A 91 -1.40 -7.76 2.31
C VAL A 91 -1.65 -6.80 1.17
N LEU A 92 -2.57 -5.84 1.36
CA LEU A 92 -2.86 -4.76 0.42
C LEU A 92 -2.82 -3.42 1.17
N GLY A 93 -2.07 -2.46 0.64
CA GLY A 93 -2.08 -1.07 1.10
C GLY A 93 -2.58 -0.13 0.00
N ILE A 94 -3.58 0.68 0.31
CA ILE A 94 -4.17 1.64 -0.63
C ILE A 94 -3.92 3.05 -0.11
N CYS A 95 -3.34 3.94 -0.92
CA CYS A 95 -3.10 5.35 -0.59
C CYS A 95 -2.32 5.48 0.74
N ASN A 96 -2.92 6.02 1.80
CA ASN A 96 -2.31 6.11 3.13
C ASN A 96 -1.88 4.73 3.66
N GLY A 97 -2.63 3.67 3.37
CA GLY A 97 -2.22 2.31 3.71
C GLY A 97 -0.93 1.86 3.01
N PHE A 98 -0.70 2.28 1.77
CA PHE A 98 0.59 2.04 1.09
C PHE A 98 1.72 2.82 1.77
N GLN A 99 1.49 4.08 2.14
CA GLN A 99 2.46 4.88 2.91
C GLN A 99 2.82 4.19 4.23
N VAL A 100 1.84 3.63 4.95
CA VAL A 100 2.07 2.85 6.18
C VAL A 100 2.97 1.65 5.92
N LEU A 101 2.69 0.83 4.90
CA LEU A 101 3.49 -0.36 4.58
C LEU A 101 4.95 -0.02 4.24
N VAL A 102 5.15 1.07 3.49
CA VAL A 102 6.49 1.59 3.18
C VAL A 102 7.21 2.08 4.44
N LYS A 103 6.53 2.88 5.28
CA LYS A 103 7.12 3.42 6.52
C LYS A 103 7.41 2.33 7.57
N MET A 104 6.73 1.20 7.50
CA MET A 104 7.04 0.02 8.33
C MET A 104 8.26 -0.75 7.85
N GLY A 105 8.72 -0.53 6.61
CA GLY A 105 9.74 -1.35 5.98
C GLY A 105 9.25 -2.73 5.53
N LEU A 106 7.91 -2.91 5.41
CA LEU A 106 7.33 -4.14 4.84
C LEU A 106 7.48 -4.19 3.32
N LEU A 107 7.57 -3.04 2.70
CA LEU A 107 7.87 -2.88 1.30
C LEU A 107 9.21 -2.17 1.17
N PRO A 108 10.05 -2.56 0.20
CA PRO A 108 9.82 -3.57 -0.84
C PRO A 108 10.13 -5.00 -0.41
N ASP A 109 10.81 -5.22 0.70
CA ASP A 109 11.26 -6.54 1.14
C ASP A 109 10.92 -6.77 2.61
N PHE A 110 9.88 -7.56 2.82
CA PHE A 110 9.42 -7.93 4.14
C PHE A 110 10.50 -8.57 5.04
N ASN A 111 11.42 -9.32 4.45
CA ASN A 111 12.42 -10.08 5.22
C ASN A 111 13.49 -9.18 5.85
N LYS A 112 13.72 -7.99 5.30
CA LYS A 112 14.75 -7.08 5.80
C LYS A 112 14.30 -6.25 6.99
N ASN A 113 13.00 -6.03 7.14
CA ASN A 113 12.42 -5.18 8.18
C ASN A 113 13.08 -3.79 8.28
N GLU A 114 13.58 -3.30 7.14
CA GLU A 114 14.31 -2.04 6.98
C GLU A 114 13.61 -1.16 5.95
N GLN A 115 13.47 0.11 6.25
CA GLN A 115 12.89 1.07 5.32
C GLN A 115 13.94 1.45 4.25
N GLU A 116 13.87 0.84 3.08
CA GLU A 116 14.77 1.10 1.94
C GLU A 116 14.16 2.06 0.91
N VAL A 117 12.86 2.32 1.02
CA VAL A 117 12.12 3.24 0.13
C VAL A 117 11.25 4.17 0.96
N SER A 118 10.82 5.27 0.37
CA SER A 118 9.90 6.21 1.03
C SER A 118 8.88 6.77 0.05
N LEU A 119 7.77 7.25 0.59
CA LEU A 119 6.87 8.17 -0.10
C LEU A 119 7.10 9.56 0.50
N THR A 120 7.38 10.53 -0.36
CA THR A 120 7.70 11.91 0.01
C THR A 120 6.85 12.89 -0.79
N PHE A 121 7.02 14.19 -0.54
CA PHE A 121 6.28 15.24 -1.22
C PHE A 121 6.39 15.12 -2.73
N ASN A 122 5.27 15.36 -3.42
CA ASN A 122 5.22 15.43 -4.87
C ASN A 122 6.26 16.42 -5.40
N GLN A 123 6.89 16.11 -6.51
CA GLN A 123 7.87 17.00 -7.15
C GLN A 123 7.26 18.36 -7.52
N SER A 124 5.94 18.40 -7.79
CA SER A 124 5.20 19.63 -8.07
C SER A 124 5.05 20.56 -6.85
N GLY A 125 5.36 20.09 -5.63
CA GLY A 125 5.12 20.82 -4.39
C GLY A 125 3.66 21.04 -4.02
N ARG A 126 2.72 20.36 -4.71
CA ARG A 126 1.27 20.52 -4.53
C ARG A 126 0.59 19.20 -4.25
N PHE A 127 -0.62 19.29 -3.73
CA PHE A 127 -1.56 18.18 -3.72
C PHE A 127 -2.03 17.92 -5.16
N GLU A 128 -1.85 16.68 -5.62
CA GLU A 128 -2.27 16.25 -6.95
C GLU A 128 -3.59 15.47 -6.84
N ASP A 129 -4.60 15.93 -7.60
CA ASP A 129 -5.91 15.28 -7.73
C ASP A 129 -6.25 15.18 -9.21
N ARG A 130 -6.03 14.00 -9.79
CA ARG A 130 -6.28 13.70 -11.20
C ARG A 130 -6.37 12.22 -11.49
N TRP A 131 -6.92 11.88 -12.63
CA TRP A 131 -6.87 10.53 -13.18
C TRP A 131 -5.56 10.30 -13.90
N VAL A 132 -4.99 9.09 -13.73
CA VAL A 132 -3.71 8.70 -14.31
C VAL A 132 -3.80 7.33 -14.97
N TYR A 133 -3.00 7.13 -16.00
CA TYR A 133 -2.81 5.84 -16.65
C TYR A 133 -1.64 5.12 -16.00
N LEU A 134 -1.87 3.86 -15.66
CA LEU A 134 -0.87 2.98 -15.05
C LEU A 134 -0.71 1.73 -15.91
N LYS A 135 0.52 1.40 -16.24
CA LYS A 135 0.89 0.14 -16.89
C LYS A 135 1.29 -0.86 -15.83
N VAL A 136 0.75 -2.07 -15.92
CA VAL A 136 1.12 -3.17 -15.04
C VAL A 136 2.35 -3.87 -15.60
N ASN A 137 3.32 -4.19 -14.73
CA ASN A 137 4.46 -5.03 -15.08
C ASN A 137 4.00 -6.50 -15.19
N PRO A 138 3.98 -7.10 -16.38
CA PRO A 138 3.50 -8.47 -16.57
C PRO A 138 4.42 -9.52 -15.93
N SER A 139 5.67 -9.17 -15.63
CA SER A 139 6.65 -10.05 -14.98
C SER A 139 6.58 -9.99 -13.45
N SER A 140 5.75 -9.11 -12.89
CA SER A 140 5.60 -9.02 -11.43
C SER A 140 4.84 -10.22 -10.88
N SER A 141 5.30 -10.72 -9.73
CA SER A 141 4.60 -11.78 -8.96
C SER A 141 3.40 -11.26 -8.15
N CYS A 142 3.08 -9.97 -8.25
CA CYS A 142 1.98 -9.36 -7.50
C CYS A 142 0.63 -9.98 -7.85
N VAL A 143 0.00 -10.64 -6.89
CA VAL A 143 -1.29 -11.33 -7.09
C VAL A 143 -2.44 -10.36 -7.36
N TRP A 144 -2.34 -9.11 -6.87
CA TRP A 144 -3.38 -8.08 -7.00
C TRP A 144 -3.54 -7.55 -8.42
N THR A 145 -2.51 -7.68 -9.24
CA THR A 145 -2.51 -7.19 -10.63
C THR A 145 -2.50 -8.31 -11.66
N LYS A 146 -2.67 -9.56 -11.22
CA LYS A 146 -2.70 -10.73 -12.11
C LYS A 146 -3.81 -10.58 -13.15
N SER A 147 -3.45 -10.79 -14.43
CA SER A 147 -4.34 -10.65 -15.60
C SER A 147 -4.80 -9.21 -15.90
N ILE A 148 -4.28 -8.21 -15.21
CA ILE A 148 -4.50 -6.80 -15.51
C ILE A 148 -3.31 -6.30 -16.35
N ARG A 149 -3.58 -5.53 -17.41
CA ARG A 149 -2.52 -4.94 -18.28
C ARG A 149 -2.30 -3.46 -17.99
N SER A 150 -3.39 -2.76 -17.72
CA SER A 150 -3.38 -1.32 -17.43
C SER A 150 -4.52 -0.96 -16.50
N LEU A 151 -4.37 0.15 -15.81
CA LEU A 151 -5.38 0.73 -14.93
C LEU A 151 -5.53 2.22 -15.25
N TYR A 152 -6.72 2.75 -15.05
CA TYR A 152 -7.01 4.17 -15.07
C TYR A 152 -7.63 4.52 -13.73
N LEU A 153 -6.86 5.18 -12.87
CA LEU A 153 -7.19 5.39 -11.46
C LEU A 153 -6.99 6.86 -11.04
N PRO A 154 -7.76 7.34 -10.07
CA PRO A 154 -7.52 8.64 -9.47
C PRO A 154 -6.32 8.59 -8.51
N VAL A 155 -5.47 9.61 -8.56
CA VAL A 155 -4.49 9.92 -7.52
C VAL A 155 -4.98 11.13 -6.72
N ARG A 156 -4.79 11.09 -5.39
CA ARG A 156 -5.12 12.18 -4.46
C ARG A 156 -4.10 12.17 -3.34
N HIS A 157 -3.03 12.93 -3.48
CA HIS A 157 -1.94 12.93 -2.50
C HIS A 157 -1.06 14.19 -2.59
N GLY A 158 -0.51 14.59 -1.45
CA GLY A 158 0.61 15.54 -1.34
C GLY A 158 1.96 14.80 -1.23
N GLU A 159 1.95 13.59 -0.63
CA GLU A 159 3.12 12.72 -0.44
C GLU A 159 2.95 11.42 -1.23
N GLY A 160 3.11 11.49 -2.55
CA GLY A 160 2.98 10.32 -3.44
C GLY A 160 4.25 9.94 -4.18
N ARG A 161 5.32 10.75 -4.07
CA ARG A 161 6.57 10.50 -4.77
C ARG A 161 7.32 9.33 -4.15
N PHE A 162 7.40 8.23 -4.88
CA PHE A 162 8.18 7.06 -4.51
C PHE A 162 9.66 7.33 -4.77
N VAL A 163 10.49 7.12 -3.74
CA VAL A 163 11.94 7.30 -3.81
C VAL A 163 12.65 6.11 -3.17
N CYS A 164 13.73 5.67 -3.80
CA CYS A 164 14.62 4.67 -3.25
C CYS A 164 15.70 5.33 -2.40
N ARG A 165 16.19 4.62 -1.37
CA ARG A 165 17.30 5.08 -0.54
C ARG A 165 18.56 5.33 -1.37
N ASP A 166 18.81 4.46 -2.35
CA ASP A 166 19.97 4.51 -3.22
C ASP A 166 19.72 3.77 -4.55
N GLU A 167 20.64 3.93 -5.49
CA GLU A 167 20.56 3.31 -6.81
C GLU A 167 20.65 1.77 -6.77
N ALA A 168 21.28 1.19 -5.76
CA ALA A 168 21.36 -0.27 -5.61
C ALA A 168 19.98 -0.83 -5.27
N VAL A 169 19.22 -0.16 -4.41
CA VAL A 169 17.82 -0.51 -4.11
C VAL A 169 16.98 -0.41 -5.38
N ARG A 170 17.09 0.69 -6.13
CA ARG A 170 16.33 0.89 -7.37
C ARG A 170 16.61 -0.24 -8.39
N LYS A 171 17.87 -0.54 -8.65
CA LYS A 171 18.28 -1.63 -9.57
C LYS A 171 17.73 -2.99 -9.12
N ARG A 172 17.75 -3.26 -7.82
CA ARG A 172 17.18 -4.49 -7.26
C ARG A 172 15.68 -4.60 -7.51
N LEU A 173 14.93 -3.53 -7.26
CA LEU A 173 13.47 -3.50 -7.50
C LEU A 173 13.14 -3.79 -8.96
N VAL A 174 13.91 -3.22 -9.89
CA VAL A 174 13.75 -3.47 -11.33
C VAL A 174 14.07 -4.93 -11.66
N SER A 175 15.24 -5.43 -11.25
CA SER A 175 15.71 -6.78 -11.59
C SER A 175 14.84 -7.89 -10.99
N GLN A 176 14.21 -7.63 -9.84
CA GLN A 176 13.32 -8.57 -9.16
C GLN A 176 11.84 -8.39 -9.53
N ASN A 177 11.53 -7.52 -10.50
CA ASN A 177 10.15 -7.22 -10.93
C ASN A 177 9.21 -6.78 -9.79
N GLN A 178 9.76 -6.06 -8.79
CA GLN A 178 9.00 -5.55 -7.65
C GLN A 178 8.29 -4.22 -7.95
N ILE A 179 8.64 -3.54 -9.04
CA ILE A 179 7.89 -2.39 -9.57
C ILE A 179 6.67 -2.93 -10.31
N VAL A 180 5.52 -2.85 -9.66
CA VAL A 180 4.27 -3.46 -10.14
C VAL A 180 3.54 -2.56 -11.14
N LEU A 181 3.53 -1.26 -10.86
CA LEU A 181 2.79 -0.24 -11.61
C LEU A 181 3.74 0.88 -12.04
N GLN A 182 3.56 1.39 -13.25
CA GLN A 182 4.31 2.51 -13.76
C GLN A 182 3.36 3.53 -14.38
N TYR A 183 3.57 4.81 -14.09
CA TYR A 183 2.86 5.90 -14.73
C TYR A 183 3.19 5.96 -16.22
N VAL A 184 2.17 6.10 -17.04
CA VAL A 184 2.29 6.18 -18.50
C VAL A 184 1.35 7.24 -19.07
N ASP A 185 1.62 7.69 -20.30
CA ASP A 185 0.70 8.53 -21.06
C ASP A 185 -0.51 7.72 -21.58
N GLU A 186 -1.41 8.36 -22.28
CA GLU A 186 -2.60 7.76 -22.90
C GLU A 186 -2.26 6.65 -23.91
N LYS A 187 -1.04 6.67 -24.46
CA LYS A 187 -0.53 5.68 -25.42
C LYS A 187 0.23 4.53 -24.75
N GLY A 188 0.26 4.52 -23.40
CA GLY A 188 0.97 3.50 -22.62
C GLY A 188 2.49 3.63 -22.60
N LYS A 189 3.04 4.80 -22.92
CA LYS A 189 4.49 5.09 -22.88
C LYS A 189 4.85 5.79 -21.57
N PRO A 190 6.01 5.48 -20.97
CA PRO A 190 6.53 6.23 -19.83
C PRO A 190 6.60 7.74 -20.15
N ALA A 191 6.11 8.56 -19.23
CA ALA A 191 6.04 10.01 -19.44
C ALA A 191 6.24 10.76 -18.12
N GLY A 192 6.75 11.99 -18.21
CA GLY A 192 6.86 12.91 -17.09
C GLY A 192 5.52 13.58 -16.73
N TYR A 193 5.60 14.70 -16.03
CA TYR A 193 4.41 15.50 -15.73
C TYR A 193 3.71 15.95 -17.02
N PRO A 194 2.37 15.95 -17.11
CA PRO A 194 1.40 15.67 -16.03
C PRO A 194 1.03 14.19 -15.83
N TRP A 195 1.56 13.27 -16.62
CA TRP A 195 1.22 11.85 -16.60
C TRP A 195 1.81 11.13 -15.38
N ASN A 196 3.03 11.48 -14.98
CA ASN A 196 3.63 11.14 -13.71
C ASN A 196 3.47 12.34 -12.77
N PRO A 197 2.39 12.38 -11.95
CA PRO A 197 2.00 13.59 -11.24
C PRO A 197 2.90 13.91 -10.05
N ASN A 198 3.64 12.93 -9.55
CA ASN A 198 4.40 13.07 -8.31
C ASN A 198 5.92 12.99 -8.52
N GLY A 199 6.39 12.63 -9.71
CA GLY A 199 7.81 12.48 -10.01
C GLY A 199 8.44 11.21 -9.40
N SER A 200 7.65 10.14 -9.22
CA SER A 200 8.17 8.81 -8.83
C SER A 200 9.14 8.29 -9.87
N GLU A 201 10.19 7.62 -9.42
CA GLU A 201 11.26 7.02 -10.21
C GLU A 201 10.87 5.64 -10.79
#